data_525edbe5a4a5b020980a76990f28146f
#
_entry.id   525edbe5a4a5b020980a76990f28146f
#
_cell.length_a   1.000
_cell.length_b   1.000
_cell.length_c   1.000
_cell.angle_alpha   90.00
_cell.angle_beta   90.00
_cell.angle_gamma   90.00
#
_symmetry.space_group_name_H-M   'P 1'
#
loop_
_entity.id
_entity.type
_entity.pdbx_description
1 polymer ?
#
loop_
_entity_poly.entity_id
_entity_poly.type
_entity_poly.pdbx_seq_one_letter_code
_entity_poly.pdbx_strand_id
1 'polypeptide(L)'
;DVDFIIDIGGQDMKCFKIENGAISDIFLNEACSSGCGSFLQTFAGALGYEMSEFAKCGLFADNPVDLGSRCTVFMNSSVKQAQKDGASIENISAGLSMSVVKNALYKVIRVTDAKSLGKHIVVQGGTFLNDAVLRAFEKEIGHTVTRPSVAGLMGAYGAALYAKELLDLDFSEDEQVVCISENDACGVDAIQVILCLLYTSPSPRDRQK
;
A
#
# COMPACT_ATOMS: atom_id res chain seq x y z
N ASP A 1 9.07 15.39 -8.75
CA ASP A 1 7.62 15.72 -8.73
C ASP A 1 6.84 14.42 -8.58
N VAL A 2 5.95 14.33 -7.60
CA VAL A 2 5.06 13.19 -7.38
C VAL A 2 3.67 13.56 -7.85
N ASP A 3 3.03 12.67 -8.62
CA ASP A 3 1.68 12.89 -9.13
C ASP A 3 0.63 12.23 -8.22
N PHE A 4 0.99 11.08 -7.63
CA PHE A 4 0.07 10.30 -6.82
C PHE A 4 0.80 9.53 -5.71
N ILE A 5 0.17 9.46 -4.52
CA ILE A 5 0.66 8.66 -3.40
C ILE A 5 -0.43 7.66 -3.02
N ILE A 6 -0.04 6.40 -2.86
CA ILE A 6 -0.94 5.33 -2.43
C ILE A 6 -0.36 4.69 -1.18
N ASP A 7 -1.06 4.85 -0.07
CA ASP A 7 -0.72 4.26 1.21
C ASP A 7 -1.69 3.12 1.54
N ILE A 8 -1.18 1.89 1.62
CA ILE A 8 -1.97 0.72 2.01
C ILE A 8 -1.37 0.11 3.27
N GLY A 9 -2.05 0.35 4.37
CA GLY A 9 -1.72 -0.23 5.66
C GLY A 9 -2.29 -1.64 5.87
N GLY A 10 -2.28 -2.10 7.11
CA GLY A 10 -2.87 -3.39 7.51
C GLY A 10 -4.39 -3.42 7.38
N GLN A 11 -5.09 -2.34 7.73
CA GLN A 11 -6.55 -2.27 7.77
C GLN A 11 -7.13 -1.02 7.08
N ASP A 12 -6.27 -0.12 6.65
CA ASP A 12 -6.65 1.18 6.10
C ASP A 12 -5.92 1.43 4.78
N MET A 13 -6.52 2.26 3.94
CA MET A 13 -5.95 2.69 2.68
C MET A 13 -6.27 4.17 2.47
N LYS A 14 -5.26 4.93 2.11
CA LYS A 14 -5.35 6.35 1.80
C LYS A 14 -4.61 6.63 0.52
N CYS A 15 -5.20 7.42 -0.34
CA CYS A 15 -4.60 7.78 -1.60
C CYS A 15 -4.69 9.29 -1.78
N PHE A 16 -3.64 9.90 -2.32
CA PHE A 16 -3.51 11.34 -2.47
C PHE A 16 -3.12 11.68 -3.89
N LYS A 17 -3.89 12.53 -4.52
CA LYS A 17 -3.51 13.16 -5.78
C LYS A 17 -2.73 14.43 -5.48
N ILE A 18 -1.62 14.62 -6.16
CA ILE A 18 -0.73 15.76 -5.97
C ILE A 18 -0.75 16.61 -7.24
N GLU A 19 -1.02 17.89 -7.09
CA GLU A 19 -0.96 18.88 -8.17
C GLU A 19 -0.22 20.10 -7.68
N ASN A 20 0.79 20.55 -8.43
CA ASN A 20 1.63 21.70 -8.09
C ASN A 20 2.27 21.62 -6.70
N GLY A 21 2.66 20.41 -6.27
CA GLY A 21 3.29 20.17 -4.97
C GLY A 21 2.33 20.18 -3.77
N ALA A 22 1.00 20.23 -4.01
CA ALA A 22 -0.02 20.19 -2.98
C ALA A 22 -1.01 19.05 -3.20
N ILE A 23 -1.65 18.57 -2.14
CA ILE A 23 -2.72 17.58 -2.25
C ILE A 23 -3.94 18.26 -2.88
N SER A 24 -4.37 17.77 -4.05
CA SER A 24 -5.60 18.22 -4.72
C SER A 24 -6.80 17.37 -4.33
N ASP A 25 -6.62 16.06 -4.17
CA ASP A 25 -7.69 15.12 -3.83
C ASP A 25 -7.21 14.06 -2.83
N ILE A 26 -8.13 13.58 -1.99
CA ILE A 26 -7.92 12.53 -1.00
C ILE A 26 -8.97 11.45 -1.18
N PHE A 27 -8.52 10.21 -1.28
CA PHE A 27 -9.39 9.04 -1.39
C PHE A 27 -9.17 8.13 -0.17
N LEU A 28 -10.24 7.80 0.53
CA LEU A 28 -10.21 7.00 1.75
C LEU A 28 -11.01 5.71 1.56
N ASN A 29 -10.47 4.60 2.04
CA ASN A 29 -11.25 3.38 2.19
C ASN A 29 -11.77 3.27 3.62
N GLU A 30 -12.92 3.87 3.88
CA GLU A 30 -13.54 3.90 5.21
C GLU A 30 -14.37 2.66 5.55
N ALA A 31 -14.74 1.88 4.55
CA ALA A 31 -15.81 0.90 4.71
C ALA A 31 -15.33 -0.55 4.88
N CYS A 32 -14.12 -0.90 4.48
CA CYS A 32 -13.75 -2.32 4.42
C CYS A 32 -12.23 -2.54 4.40
N SER A 33 -11.74 -3.43 5.26
CA SER A 33 -10.36 -3.93 5.23
C SER A 33 -10.02 -4.77 3.98
N SER A 34 -11.01 -5.01 3.10
CA SER A 34 -10.79 -5.63 1.79
C SER A 34 -9.82 -4.79 0.98
N GLY A 35 -8.72 -5.37 0.59
CA GLY A 35 -7.69 -4.68 -0.17
C GLY A 35 -6.58 -4.07 0.68
N CYS A 36 -6.53 -4.37 1.98
CA CYS A 36 -5.43 -4.01 2.89
C CYS A 36 -4.62 -5.24 3.31
N GLY A 37 -3.53 -5.05 4.06
CA GLY A 37 -2.61 -6.12 4.44
C GLY A 37 -3.27 -7.25 5.23
N SER A 38 -4.20 -6.95 6.14
CA SER A 38 -4.92 -7.96 6.94
C SER A 38 -5.77 -8.91 6.09
N PHE A 39 -6.27 -8.44 4.94
CA PHE A 39 -6.96 -9.29 3.97
C PHE A 39 -6.01 -10.38 3.43
N LEU A 40 -4.82 -10.01 2.98
CA LEU A 40 -3.82 -10.95 2.48
C LEU A 40 -3.35 -11.90 3.60
N GLN A 41 -3.12 -11.38 4.80
CA GLN A 41 -2.70 -12.17 5.96
C GLN A 41 -3.75 -13.21 6.34
N THR A 42 -5.03 -12.87 6.27
CA THR A 42 -6.13 -13.81 6.56
C THR A 42 -6.12 -14.98 5.58
N PHE A 43 -5.91 -14.71 4.28
CA PHE A 43 -5.87 -15.76 3.26
C PHE A 43 -4.58 -16.57 3.33
N ALA A 44 -3.42 -15.95 3.56
CA ALA A 44 -2.16 -16.66 3.75
C ALA A 44 -2.29 -17.67 4.92
N GLY A 45 -2.78 -17.22 6.09
CA GLY A 45 -3.00 -18.07 7.26
C GLY A 45 -4.03 -19.19 7.00
N ALA A 46 -5.14 -18.90 6.31
CA ALA A 46 -6.14 -19.90 5.95
C ALA A 46 -5.61 -20.98 4.99
N LEU A 47 -4.60 -20.65 4.20
CA LEU A 47 -3.92 -21.55 3.28
C LEU A 47 -2.69 -22.24 3.92
N GLY A 48 -2.36 -21.90 5.18
CA GLY A 48 -1.26 -22.50 5.93
C GLY A 48 0.12 -21.89 5.62
N TYR A 49 0.18 -20.67 5.16
CA TYR A 49 1.43 -19.98 4.80
C TYR A 49 1.71 -18.78 5.71
N GLU A 50 2.98 -18.57 6.01
CA GLU A 50 3.45 -17.29 6.52
C GLU A 50 3.35 -16.22 5.44
N MET A 51 3.08 -14.96 5.84
CA MET A 51 2.83 -13.86 4.89
C MET A 51 4.00 -13.63 3.92
N SER A 52 5.23 -13.74 4.41
CA SER A 52 6.45 -13.55 3.61
C SER A 52 6.65 -14.65 2.55
N GLU A 53 6.28 -15.89 2.87
CA GLU A 53 6.33 -17.01 1.95
C GLU A 53 5.23 -16.90 0.90
N PHE A 54 4.02 -16.56 1.36
CA PHE A 54 2.87 -16.36 0.49
C PHE A 54 3.10 -15.25 -0.54
N ALA A 55 3.74 -14.15 -0.12
CA ALA A 55 4.14 -13.06 -1.00
C ALA A 55 5.13 -13.53 -2.08
N LYS A 56 6.13 -14.33 -1.69
CA LYS A 56 7.11 -14.88 -2.64
C LYS A 56 6.46 -15.83 -3.65
N CYS A 57 5.53 -16.68 -3.21
CA CYS A 57 4.78 -17.56 -4.13
C CYS A 57 4.11 -16.75 -5.24
N GLY A 58 3.45 -15.63 -4.91
CA GLY A 58 2.76 -14.80 -5.89
C GLY A 58 3.65 -14.20 -6.99
N LEU A 59 4.97 -14.09 -6.76
CA LEU A 59 5.91 -13.62 -7.79
C LEU A 59 6.15 -14.64 -8.90
N PHE A 60 5.97 -15.92 -8.62
CA PHE A 60 6.22 -17.02 -9.56
C PHE A 60 4.96 -17.52 -10.28
N ALA A 61 3.84 -16.82 -10.10
CA ALA A 61 2.59 -17.16 -10.75
C ALA A 61 2.72 -17.04 -12.29
N ASP A 62 2.34 -18.09 -12.98
CA ASP A 62 2.27 -18.15 -14.44
C ASP A 62 0.89 -17.76 -14.97
N ASN A 63 -0.16 -18.10 -14.23
CA ASN A 63 -1.55 -17.81 -14.58
C ASN A 63 -2.37 -17.36 -13.36
N PRO A 64 -2.20 -16.10 -12.89
CA PRO A 64 -2.91 -15.59 -11.74
C PRO A 64 -4.42 -15.75 -11.84
N VAL A 65 -5.06 -16.27 -10.79
CA VAL A 65 -6.52 -16.47 -10.77
C VAL A 65 -7.22 -15.12 -10.76
N ASP A 66 -8.19 -14.90 -11.64
CA ASP A 66 -9.03 -13.71 -11.57
C ASP A 66 -10.09 -13.86 -10.45
N LEU A 67 -9.77 -13.33 -9.28
CA LEU A 67 -10.65 -13.32 -8.12
C LEU A 67 -11.56 -12.08 -8.06
N GLY A 68 -11.35 -11.13 -8.96
CA GLY A 68 -12.03 -9.84 -8.94
C GLY A 68 -11.63 -8.99 -7.72
N SER A 69 -12.44 -7.98 -7.38
CA SER A 69 -12.25 -7.11 -6.21
C SER A 69 -13.46 -7.19 -5.30
N ARG A 70 -13.66 -8.33 -4.64
CA ARG A 70 -14.80 -8.60 -3.75
C ARG A 70 -14.41 -8.42 -2.28
N CYS A 71 -15.39 -8.26 -1.39
CA CYS A 71 -15.11 -8.26 0.03
C CYS A 71 -14.65 -9.65 0.50
N THR A 72 -13.95 -9.70 1.65
CA THR A 72 -13.31 -10.91 2.20
C THR A 72 -14.28 -12.11 2.30
N VAL A 73 -15.55 -11.87 2.67
CA VAL A 73 -16.56 -12.93 2.81
C VAL A 73 -16.83 -13.64 1.48
N PHE A 74 -17.05 -12.89 0.42
CA PHE A 74 -17.27 -13.46 -0.92
C PHE A 74 -15.98 -14.01 -1.54
N MET A 75 -14.82 -13.40 -1.20
CA MET A 75 -13.53 -13.85 -1.67
C MET A 75 -13.19 -15.26 -1.18
N ASN A 76 -13.60 -15.62 0.04
CA ASN A 76 -13.42 -16.96 0.59
C ASN A 76 -14.02 -18.04 -0.33
N SER A 77 -15.21 -17.82 -0.86
CA SER A 77 -15.85 -18.75 -1.78
C SER A 77 -15.09 -18.85 -3.11
N SER A 78 -14.59 -17.72 -3.62
CA SER A 78 -13.81 -17.67 -4.86
C SER A 78 -12.46 -18.39 -4.70
N VAL A 79 -11.76 -18.20 -3.59
CA VAL A 79 -10.49 -18.90 -3.30
C VAL A 79 -10.72 -20.41 -3.16
N LYS A 80 -11.75 -20.83 -2.41
CA LYS A 80 -12.09 -22.25 -2.29
C LYS A 80 -12.45 -22.88 -3.63
N GLN A 81 -13.13 -22.13 -4.51
CA GLN A 81 -13.45 -22.63 -5.84
C GLN A 81 -12.18 -22.75 -6.67
N ALA A 82 -11.29 -21.76 -6.65
CA ALA A 82 -10.01 -21.82 -7.35
C ALA A 82 -9.17 -23.05 -6.92
N GLN A 83 -9.14 -23.36 -5.61
CA GLN A 83 -8.48 -24.55 -5.09
C GLN A 83 -9.11 -25.86 -5.63
N LYS A 84 -10.44 -25.93 -5.69
CA LYS A 84 -11.15 -27.10 -6.25
C LYS A 84 -10.87 -27.27 -7.75
N ASP A 85 -10.71 -26.16 -8.47
CA ASP A 85 -10.39 -26.13 -9.90
C ASP A 85 -8.90 -26.42 -10.16
N GLY A 86 -8.11 -26.68 -9.10
CA GLY A 86 -6.70 -27.08 -9.19
C GLY A 86 -5.73 -25.91 -9.38
N ALA A 87 -6.13 -24.69 -9.07
CA ALA A 87 -5.22 -23.55 -9.12
C ALA A 87 -4.08 -23.70 -8.11
N SER A 88 -2.85 -23.40 -8.51
CA SER A 88 -1.68 -23.43 -7.65
C SER A 88 -1.72 -22.30 -6.60
N ILE A 89 -0.95 -22.45 -5.53
CA ILE A 89 -0.83 -21.43 -4.48
C ILE A 89 -0.25 -20.14 -5.05
N GLU A 90 0.70 -20.25 -5.96
CA GLU A 90 1.31 -19.12 -6.68
C GLU A 90 0.23 -18.31 -7.40
N ASN A 91 -0.62 -18.98 -8.13
CA ASN A 91 -1.69 -18.36 -8.92
C ASN A 91 -2.77 -17.75 -8.02
N ILE A 92 -3.08 -18.35 -6.87
CA ILE A 92 -4.01 -17.82 -5.88
C ILE A 92 -3.41 -16.59 -5.19
N SER A 93 -2.14 -16.64 -4.77
CA SER A 93 -1.45 -15.53 -4.12
C SER A 93 -1.36 -14.30 -5.04
N ALA A 94 -0.99 -14.50 -6.29
CA ALA A 94 -0.98 -13.44 -7.29
C ALA A 94 -2.38 -12.87 -7.57
N GLY A 95 -3.40 -13.71 -7.63
CA GLY A 95 -4.78 -13.31 -7.80
C GLY A 95 -5.31 -12.46 -6.65
N LEU A 96 -4.95 -12.81 -5.40
CA LEU A 96 -5.28 -12.02 -4.21
C LEU A 96 -4.54 -10.68 -4.22
N SER A 97 -3.26 -10.67 -4.60
CA SER A 97 -2.47 -9.43 -4.75
C SER A 97 -3.10 -8.50 -5.80
N MET A 98 -3.50 -9.05 -6.94
CA MET A 98 -4.23 -8.30 -7.97
C MET A 98 -5.58 -7.79 -7.46
N SER A 99 -6.28 -8.54 -6.63
CA SER A 99 -7.55 -8.11 -6.03
C SER A 99 -7.38 -6.87 -5.12
N VAL A 100 -6.29 -6.80 -4.34
CA VAL A 100 -5.92 -5.62 -3.55
C VAL A 100 -5.74 -4.41 -4.46
N VAL A 101 -4.97 -4.56 -5.52
CA VAL A 101 -4.70 -3.50 -6.49
C VAL A 101 -5.99 -3.02 -7.18
N LYS A 102 -6.79 -3.93 -7.70
CA LYS A 102 -8.08 -3.60 -8.32
C LYS A 102 -9.03 -2.89 -7.34
N ASN A 103 -9.00 -3.27 -6.06
CA ASN A 103 -9.79 -2.57 -5.04
C ASN A 103 -9.32 -1.13 -4.85
N ALA A 104 -8.00 -0.90 -4.74
CA ALA A 104 -7.43 0.43 -4.62
C ALA A 104 -7.81 1.31 -5.82
N LEU A 105 -7.52 0.85 -7.03
CA LEU A 105 -7.69 1.62 -8.25
C LEU A 105 -9.15 1.89 -8.59
N TYR A 106 -9.97 0.83 -8.61
CA TYR A 106 -11.31 0.92 -9.19
C TYR A 106 -12.43 1.15 -8.18
N LYS A 107 -12.21 0.87 -6.89
CA LYS A 107 -13.22 1.10 -5.86
C LYS A 107 -12.92 2.29 -4.97
N VAL A 108 -11.66 2.49 -4.57
CA VAL A 108 -11.28 3.58 -3.69
C VAL A 108 -11.01 4.84 -4.50
N ILE A 109 -10.05 4.79 -5.42
CA ILE A 109 -9.69 5.94 -6.26
C ILE A 109 -10.74 6.16 -7.37
N ARG A 110 -11.37 5.07 -7.84
CA ARG A 110 -12.42 5.06 -8.87
C ARG A 110 -11.94 5.55 -10.23
N VAL A 111 -10.69 5.22 -10.57
CA VAL A 111 -10.18 5.53 -11.91
C VAL A 111 -10.89 4.70 -12.97
N THR A 112 -11.12 5.29 -14.12
CA THR A 112 -11.60 4.58 -15.32
C THR A 112 -10.46 3.98 -16.12
N ASP A 113 -9.28 4.61 -16.07
CA ASP A 113 -8.03 4.12 -16.66
C ASP A 113 -6.90 4.29 -15.62
N ALA A 114 -6.24 3.20 -15.28
CA ALA A 114 -5.14 3.19 -14.32
C ALA A 114 -3.97 4.10 -14.75
N LYS A 115 -3.79 4.34 -16.05
CA LYS A 115 -2.77 5.23 -16.60
C LYS A 115 -3.03 6.73 -16.30
N SER A 116 -4.25 7.08 -15.89
CA SER A 116 -4.62 8.45 -15.52
C SER A 116 -4.03 8.94 -14.20
N LEU A 117 -3.42 8.06 -13.40
CA LEU A 117 -2.80 8.40 -12.12
C LEU A 117 -1.53 9.26 -12.25
N GLY A 118 -0.97 9.39 -13.44
CA GLY A 118 0.29 10.09 -13.67
C GLY A 118 1.47 9.15 -13.86
N LYS A 119 2.66 9.71 -13.91
CA LYS A 119 3.91 8.96 -14.19
C LYS A 119 4.75 8.72 -12.93
N HIS A 120 4.68 9.63 -11.97
CA HIS A 120 5.48 9.60 -10.75
C HIS A 120 4.60 9.20 -9.56
N ILE A 121 4.38 7.90 -9.42
CA ILE A 121 3.55 7.32 -8.37
C ILE A 121 4.45 6.80 -7.25
N VAL A 122 4.15 7.21 -6.02
CA VAL A 122 4.77 6.67 -4.80
C VAL A 122 3.80 5.71 -4.13
N VAL A 123 4.31 4.54 -3.77
CA VAL A 123 3.55 3.54 -3.02
C VAL A 123 4.19 3.32 -1.65
N GLN A 124 3.38 3.34 -0.60
CA GLN A 124 3.83 3.21 0.79
C GLN A 124 2.82 2.41 1.63
N GLY A 125 3.13 2.23 2.91
CA GLY A 125 2.37 1.37 3.82
C GLY A 125 2.89 -0.07 3.84
N GLY A 126 2.59 -0.79 4.92
CA GLY A 126 3.10 -2.14 5.17
C GLY A 126 2.71 -3.16 4.10
N THR A 127 1.57 -2.97 3.42
CA THR A 127 1.11 -3.88 2.37
C THR A 127 2.03 -3.87 1.15
N PHE A 128 2.67 -2.75 0.85
CA PHE A 128 3.63 -2.67 -0.26
C PHE A 128 5.00 -3.29 0.02
N LEU A 129 5.26 -3.75 1.26
CA LEU A 129 6.42 -4.62 1.54
C LEU A 129 6.24 -6.00 0.88
N ASN A 130 5.03 -6.34 0.48
CA ASN A 130 4.73 -7.52 -0.33
C ASN A 130 5.05 -7.25 -1.80
N ASP A 131 6.10 -7.89 -2.32
CA ASP A 131 6.55 -7.71 -3.70
C ASP A 131 5.55 -8.21 -4.74
N ALA A 132 4.68 -9.18 -4.41
CA ALA A 132 3.63 -9.61 -5.33
C ALA A 132 2.55 -8.53 -5.51
N VAL A 133 2.24 -7.75 -4.45
CA VAL A 133 1.35 -6.59 -4.55
C VAL A 133 1.99 -5.49 -5.38
N LEU A 134 3.26 -5.17 -5.12
CA LEU A 134 4.00 -4.18 -5.90
C LEU A 134 3.99 -4.53 -7.39
N ARG A 135 4.38 -5.78 -7.72
CA ARG A 135 4.36 -6.28 -9.11
C ARG A 135 2.98 -6.24 -9.74
N ALA A 136 1.94 -6.63 -8.99
CA ALA A 136 0.57 -6.58 -9.47
C ALA A 136 0.14 -5.15 -9.80
N PHE A 137 0.54 -4.19 -8.95
CA PHE A 137 0.26 -2.78 -9.15
C PHE A 137 0.95 -2.25 -10.40
N GLU A 138 2.25 -2.47 -10.56
CA GLU A 138 3.01 -2.05 -11.74
C GLU A 138 2.48 -2.66 -13.05
N LYS A 139 2.03 -3.92 -13.00
CA LYS A 139 1.37 -4.57 -14.15
C LYS A 139 0.07 -3.90 -14.54
N GLU A 140 -0.75 -3.50 -13.54
CA GLU A 140 -2.06 -2.90 -13.79
C GLU A 140 -1.93 -1.48 -14.35
N ILE A 141 -0.99 -0.68 -13.83
CA ILE A 141 -0.76 0.70 -14.33
C ILE A 141 0.11 0.76 -15.58
N GLY A 142 0.91 -0.29 -15.85
CA GLY A 142 1.74 -0.41 -17.03
C GLY A 142 3.11 0.26 -16.96
N HIS A 143 3.56 0.71 -15.79
CA HIS A 143 4.90 1.25 -15.53
C HIS A 143 5.37 1.00 -14.10
N THR A 144 6.64 1.25 -13.81
CA THR A 144 7.22 1.13 -12.48
C THR A 144 6.78 2.28 -11.57
N VAL A 145 6.76 2.01 -10.26
CA VAL A 145 6.44 3.00 -9.22
C VAL A 145 7.59 3.12 -8.23
N THR A 146 7.62 4.20 -7.47
CA THR A 146 8.60 4.41 -6.41
C THR A 146 8.07 3.82 -5.11
N ARG A 147 8.76 2.80 -4.58
CA ARG A 147 8.55 2.30 -3.22
C ARG A 147 9.76 2.71 -2.38
N PRO A 148 9.60 3.62 -1.41
CA PRO A 148 10.67 3.99 -0.49
C PRO A 148 11.18 2.76 0.30
N SER A 149 12.46 2.77 0.69
CA SER A 149 13.05 1.69 1.51
C SER A 149 12.33 1.51 2.85
N VAL A 150 11.80 2.60 3.38
CA VAL A 150 11.02 2.67 4.63
C VAL A 150 9.50 2.75 4.40
N ALA A 151 9.02 2.18 3.31
CA ALA A 151 7.61 2.29 2.90
C ALA A 151 6.60 2.03 4.03
N GLY A 152 6.86 1.08 4.94
CA GLY A 152 6.00 0.79 6.08
C GLY A 152 6.08 1.82 7.22
N LEU A 153 7.06 2.72 7.20
CA LEU A 153 7.31 3.72 8.25
C LEU A 153 7.19 5.16 7.74
N MET A 154 6.81 5.36 6.49
CA MET A 154 6.72 6.70 5.89
C MET A 154 5.87 7.66 6.71
N GLY A 155 4.78 7.15 7.29
CA GLY A 155 3.95 7.89 8.20
C GLY A 155 4.72 8.41 9.44
N ALA A 156 5.46 7.55 10.11
CA ALA A 156 6.24 7.93 11.29
C ALA A 156 7.40 8.88 10.93
N TYR A 157 8.04 8.65 9.79
CA TYR A 157 9.11 9.50 9.29
C TYR A 157 8.63 10.94 9.05
N GLY A 158 7.52 11.11 8.35
CA GLY A 158 6.99 12.46 8.13
C GLY A 158 6.51 13.12 9.45
N ALA A 159 5.96 12.36 10.46
CA ALA A 159 5.63 12.92 11.79
C ALA A 159 6.88 13.48 12.47
N ALA A 160 8.00 12.76 12.37
CA ALA A 160 9.26 13.20 12.93
C ALA A 160 9.77 14.49 12.25
N LEU A 161 9.68 14.56 10.92
CA LEU A 161 10.05 15.77 10.17
C LEU A 161 9.18 16.97 10.57
N TYR A 162 7.87 16.76 10.66
CA TYR A 162 6.94 17.81 11.06
C TYR A 162 7.17 18.27 12.51
N ALA A 163 7.44 17.35 13.42
CA ALA A 163 7.78 17.68 14.82
C ALA A 163 9.08 18.50 14.88
N LYS A 164 10.10 18.12 14.08
CA LYS A 164 11.35 18.88 14.00
C LYS A 164 11.09 20.31 13.53
N GLU A 165 10.30 20.48 12.47
CA GLU A 165 9.96 21.81 11.93
C GLU A 165 9.20 22.69 12.95
N LEU A 166 8.17 22.11 13.63
CA LEU A 166 7.37 22.85 14.63
C LEU A 166 8.16 23.25 15.86
N LEU A 167 9.13 22.45 16.27
CA LEU A 167 9.86 22.67 17.51
C LEU A 167 11.19 23.39 17.29
N ASP A 168 11.51 23.72 16.03
CA ASP A 168 12.81 24.33 15.65
C ASP A 168 14.01 23.57 16.26
N LEU A 169 13.86 22.23 16.36
CA LEU A 169 14.85 21.36 16.98
C LEU A 169 16.02 21.16 16.02
N ASP A 170 17.16 21.74 16.38
CA ASP A 170 18.44 21.45 15.74
C ASP A 170 19.02 20.19 16.39
N PHE A 171 18.85 19.03 15.75
CA PHE A 171 19.49 17.81 16.22
C PHE A 171 20.97 17.90 15.83
N SER A 172 21.86 18.12 16.82
CA SER A 172 23.30 18.02 16.62
C SER A 172 23.66 16.59 16.23
N GLU A 173 24.68 16.43 15.38
CA GLU A 173 25.15 15.15 14.81
C GLU A 173 25.54 14.09 15.87
N ASP A 174 25.64 14.44 17.13
CA ASP A 174 26.08 13.59 18.25
C ASP A 174 24.94 12.76 18.90
N GLU A 175 23.69 13.06 18.66
CA GLU A 175 22.61 12.20 19.10
C GLU A 175 22.30 11.16 18.00
N GLN A 176 22.58 9.89 18.29
CA GLN A 176 22.20 8.75 17.44
C GLN A 176 20.67 8.59 17.33
N VAL A 177 20.01 9.62 16.86
CA VAL A 177 18.73 9.45 16.20
C VAL A 177 19.06 8.73 14.89
N VAL A 178 18.51 7.55 14.67
CA VAL A 178 18.61 6.87 13.38
C VAL A 178 18.00 7.81 12.34
N CYS A 179 18.80 8.75 11.88
CA CYS A 179 18.45 9.58 10.74
C CYS A 179 18.45 8.65 9.53
N ILE A 180 17.26 8.27 9.11
CA ILE A 180 17.08 7.75 7.75
C ILE A 180 17.49 8.93 6.86
N SER A 181 18.62 8.80 6.17
CA SER A 181 19.16 9.89 5.36
C SER A 181 18.13 10.31 4.30
N GLU A 182 18.15 11.58 3.89
CA GLU A 182 17.28 12.08 2.81
C GLU A 182 17.42 11.22 1.53
N ASN A 183 18.54 10.58 1.32
CA ASN A 183 18.81 9.66 0.21
C ASN A 183 18.02 8.34 0.33
N ASP A 184 17.64 7.91 1.53
CA ASP A 184 16.88 6.68 1.75
C ASP A 184 15.37 6.89 1.51
N ALA A 185 14.90 8.13 1.47
CA ALA A 185 13.51 8.47 1.16
C ALA A 185 13.19 8.51 -0.34
N CYS A 186 14.08 8.04 -1.20
CA CYS A 186 13.89 7.92 -2.66
C CYS A 186 13.38 9.19 -3.34
N GLY A 187 13.87 10.35 -2.94
CA GLY A 187 13.54 11.61 -3.61
C GLY A 187 12.09 12.09 -3.43
N VAL A 188 11.36 11.53 -2.48
CA VAL A 188 10.04 12.04 -2.08
C VAL A 188 10.25 13.28 -1.23
N ASP A 189 9.68 14.41 -1.65
CA ASP A 189 9.76 15.65 -0.90
C ASP A 189 9.19 15.49 0.51
N ALA A 190 9.92 15.96 1.53
CA ALA A 190 9.51 15.92 2.93
C ALA A 190 8.11 16.49 3.17
N ILE A 191 7.71 17.52 2.41
CA ILE A 191 6.38 18.13 2.49
C ILE A 191 5.29 17.12 2.10
N GLN A 192 5.51 16.29 1.08
CA GLN A 192 4.56 15.29 0.62
C GLN A 192 4.40 14.15 1.63
N VAL A 193 5.47 13.79 2.32
CA VAL A 193 5.44 12.83 3.43
C VAL A 193 4.65 13.37 4.62
N ILE A 194 4.85 14.64 4.98
CA ILE A 194 4.13 15.32 6.08
C ILE A 194 2.63 15.38 5.82
N LEU A 195 2.24 15.72 4.59
CA LEU A 195 0.82 15.79 4.22
C LEU A 195 0.13 14.42 4.31
N CYS A 196 0.81 13.34 3.94
CA CYS A 196 0.32 11.98 4.18
C CYS A 196 0.03 11.70 5.65
N LEU A 197 0.83 12.25 6.57
CA LEU A 197 0.67 12.03 8.02
C LEU A 197 -0.50 12.74 8.67
N LEU A 198 -0.76 13.97 8.29
CA LEU A 198 -1.90 14.72 8.83
C LEU A 198 -3.22 13.97 8.62
N TYR A 199 -3.26 13.14 7.57
CA TYR A 199 -4.41 12.32 7.21
C TYR A 199 -4.28 10.84 7.58
N THR A 200 -3.10 10.36 8.04
CA THR A 200 -2.90 8.98 8.50
C THR A 200 -3.05 8.81 10.00
N SER A 201 -3.42 9.86 10.76
CA SER A 201 -3.69 9.69 12.20
C SER A 201 -4.78 8.62 12.40
N PRO A 202 -4.67 7.83 13.49
CA PRO A 202 -5.60 6.73 13.73
C PRO A 202 -7.05 7.22 13.70
N SER A 203 -7.89 6.43 13.04
CA SER A 203 -9.33 6.67 13.00
C SER A 203 -9.88 6.92 14.43
N PRO A 204 -10.90 7.73 14.62
CA PRO A 204 -11.57 7.86 15.92
C PRO A 204 -11.96 6.53 16.56
N ARG A 205 -12.12 5.46 15.77
CA ARG A 205 -12.39 4.09 16.25
C ARG A 205 -11.18 3.44 16.93
N ASP A 206 -9.95 3.84 16.57
CA ASP A 206 -8.73 3.28 17.16
C ASP A 206 -8.41 3.93 18.53
N ARG A 207 -9.08 5.03 18.88
CA ARG A 207 -8.93 5.73 20.16
C ARG A 207 -9.85 5.17 21.27
N GLN A 208 -10.67 4.17 20.97
CA GLN A 208 -11.64 3.61 21.92
C GLN A 208 -11.23 2.22 22.48
N LYS A 209 -9.95 1.85 22.38
CA LYS A 209 -9.40 0.65 23.03
C LYS A 209 -8.41 1.02 24.09
#